data_a77ef64fab19f977509d237b931ce754
#
_entry.id   a77ef64fab19f977509d237b931ce754
#
_cell.length_a   1.000
_cell.length_b   1.000
_cell.length_c   1.000
_cell.angle_alpha   90.00
_cell.angle_beta   90.00
_cell.angle_gamma   90.00
#
_symmetry.space_group_name_H-M   'P 1'
#
loop_
_entity.id
_entity.type
_entity.pdbx_description
1 polymer ?
#
loop_
_entity_poly.entity_id
_entity_poly.type
_entity_poly.pdbx_seq_one_letter_code
_entity_poly.pdbx_strand_id
1 'polypeptide(L)'
;MHHRTSARRLAVISTAGIGLALAQAAPAAPATSSIGRVLRVGASEPLRTPSAAAAVAHDGDTVEIAADTYPGDVAVWSANHLTLRGMNGMAHLAANGKSAQQKAIWVIRGNDTLVEHVELSGCRVPDRNGAGIRQEGRGLTVRHCSFHDNEDGILTGADPQSDILIEFSEFHHNGAGDGYSHNLYIGQVRSFTLQFCASHHAKTGHLVKSRAQSNFILYNRLMDEEDGASSYVIDLPNGGRSMIIGNIIQHGAHAENGVAISYAAEGAKNASQELQVVNNTYINERKASAVFLRVAGQNPTVRAINNLVVGSKSVLAGPGESSNNLVTDAPGFADAARHDFRLVAQSPARGAGIDPGKSGEFNLTPAFFYLDPLGSTPRAKGDKLNIGACPVSGK
;
A
#
# COMPACT_ATOMS: atom_id res chain seq x y z
N MET A 1 65.18 -42.26 50.66
CA MET A 1 64.47 -42.93 51.80
C MET A 1 63.73 -41.86 52.57
N HIS A 2 62.47 -42.09 52.88
CA HIS A 2 61.48 -41.33 53.66
C HIS A 2 60.61 -40.33 52.88
N HIS A 3 59.46 -40.84 52.52
CA HIS A 3 58.24 -40.11 52.17
C HIS A 3 57.73 -39.30 53.38
N ARG A 4 57.38 -38.11 53.16
CA ARG A 4 56.45 -37.38 54.02
C ARG A 4 55.26 -36.83 53.17
N THR A 5 54.14 -37.43 53.39
CA THR A 5 52.81 -37.04 52.95
C THR A 5 52.37 -35.79 53.69
N SER A 6 52.03 -34.73 52.94
CA SER A 6 51.44 -33.53 53.50
C SER A 6 49.95 -33.48 53.15
N ALA A 7 49.11 -33.59 54.17
CA ALA A 7 47.65 -33.46 54.06
C ALA A 7 47.26 -32.00 53.88
N ARG A 8 46.57 -31.62 52.79
CA ARG A 8 45.97 -30.34 52.61
C ARG A 8 44.55 -30.33 53.24
N ARG A 9 44.34 -29.44 54.22
CA ARG A 9 43.03 -29.16 54.80
C ARG A 9 42.20 -28.37 53.80
N LEU A 10 40.99 -28.86 53.48
CA LEU A 10 39.95 -28.12 52.75
C LEU A 10 39.31 -27.09 53.70
N ALA A 11 39.38 -25.83 53.33
CA ALA A 11 38.61 -24.78 53.98
C ALA A 11 37.23 -24.73 53.33
N VAL A 12 36.20 -24.94 54.13
CA VAL A 12 34.79 -24.73 53.71
C VAL A 12 34.50 -23.25 53.84
N ILE A 13 34.25 -22.57 52.70
CA ILE A 13 33.77 -21.19 52.66
C ILE A 13 32.24 -21.26 52.64
N SER A 14 31.64 -20.81 53.76
CA SER A 14 30.20 -20.60 53.89
C SER A 14 29.78 -19.37 53.08
N THR A 15 29.02 -19.54 51.99
CA THR A 15 28.38 -18.44 51.26
C THR A 15 27.07 -18.10 51.95
N ALA A 16 27.05 -16.97 52.63
CA ALA A 16 25.81 -16.35 53.09
C ALA A 16 24.97 -15.90 51.89
N GLY A 17 23.82 -16.53 51.70
CA GLY A 17 22.84 -16.17 50.67
C GLY A 17 22.18 -14.82 50.99
N ILE A 18 22.43 -13.81 50.17
CA ILE A 18 21.64 -12.57 50.15
C ILE A 18 20.34 -12.88 49.44
N GLY A 19 19.27 -13.04 50.17
CA GLY A 19 17.91 -13.17 49.64
C GLY A 19 17.47 -11.85 49.00
N LEU A 20 17.48 -11.78 47.66
CA LEU A 20 16.87 -10.71 46.91
C LEU A 20 15.35 -10.96 46.90
N ALA A 21 14.60 -10.19 47.71
CA ALA A 21 13.15 -10.21 47.64
C ALA A 21 12.70 -9.59 46.32
N LEU A 22 12.35 -10.44 45.33
CA LEU A 22 11.61 -10.03 44.14
C LEU A 22 10.20 -9.60 44.60
N ALA A 23 9.96 -8.29 44.66
CA ALA A 23 8.60 -7.78 44.72
C ALA A 23 7.83 -8.24 43.50
N GLN A 24 6.95 -9.22 43.66
CA GLN A 24 5.98 -9.58 42.63
C GLN A 24 5.07 -8.38 42.40
N ALA A 25 5.22 -7.71 41.27
CA ALA A 25 4.23 -6.78 40.78
C ALA A 25 2.90 -7.54 40.63
N ALA A 26 1.86 -7.07 41.29
CA ALA A 26 0.52 -7.59 41.08
C ALA A 26 0.20 -7.61 39.57
N PRO A 27 -0.44 -8.68 39.03
CA PRO A 27 -0.85 -8.67 37.67
C PRO A 27 -1.80 -7.50 37.46
N ALA A 28 -1.47 -6.63 36.51
CA ALA A 28 -2.40 -5.60 36.06
C ALA A 28 -3.73 -6.27 35.74
N ALA A 29 -4.82 -5.75 36.29
CA ALA A 29 -6.15 -6.22 35.98
C ALA A 29 -6.31 -6.21 34.44
N PRO A 30 -6.89 -7.27 33.82
CA PRO A 30 -7.13 -7.25 32.39
C PRO A 30 -7.94 -6.00 32.09
N ALA A 31 -7.43 -5.18 31.18
CA ALA A 31 -8.20 -4.06 30.66
C ALA A 31 -9.51 -4.64 30.12
N THR A 32 -10.62 -4.31 30.77
CA THR A 32 -11.94 -4.64 30.26
C THR A 32 -12.02 -3.96 28.90
N SER A 33 -11.95 -4.74 27.82
CA SER A 33 -12.28 -4.27 26.48
C SER A 33 -13.75 -3.84 26.57
N SER A 34 -14.02 -2.56 26.76
CA SER A 34 -15.34 -2.00 26.57
C SER A 34 -15.71 -2.32 25.13
N ILE A 35 -16.78 -3.08 24.93
CA ILE A 35 -17.38 -3.21 23.60
C ILE A 35 -17.67 -1.78 23.15
N GLY A 36 -17.01 -1.30 22.08
CA GLY A 36 -17.19 0.06 21.57
C GLY A 36 -18.67 0.29 21.24
N ARG A 37 -19.11 1.52 21.43
CA ARG A 37 -20.49 1.91 21.07
C ARG A 37 -20.66 1.93 19.55
N VAL A 38 -21.90 1.78 19.09
CA VAL A 38 -22.26 2.06 17.71
C VAL A 38 -22.90 3.44 17.65
N LEU A 39 -22.26 4.36 16.94
CA LEU A 39 -22.75 5.69 16.63
C LEU A 39 -23.35 5.69 15.23
N ARG A 40 -24.64 5.98 15.12
CA ARG A 40 -25.34 5.99 13.83
C ARG A 40 -25.46 7.41 13.28
N VAL A 41 -25.08 7.56 12.01
CA VAL A 41 -25.06 8.82 11.28
C VAL A 41 -25.96 8.74 10.06
N GLY A 42 -26.83 9.74 9.89
CA GLY A 42 -27.73 9.82 8.73
C GLY A 42 -28.89 10.77 8.94
N ALA A 43 -29.64 11.04 7.88
CA ALA A 43 -30.75 12.01 7.91
C ALA A 43 -31.85 11.68 8.92
N SER A 44 -32.03 10.41 9.32
CA SER A 44 -33.01 9.97 10.31
C SER A 44 -32.37 9.55 11.64
N GLU A 45 -31.05 9.64 11.77
CA GLU A 45 -30.31 9.21 12.95
C GLU A 45 -30.08 10.37 13.94
N PRO A 46 -29.76 10.08 15.22
CA PRO A 46 -29.44 11.12 16.21
C PRO A 46 -28.26 12.01 15.80
N LEU A 47 -27.26 11.45 15.13
CA LEU A 47 -26.13 12.18 14.58
C LEU A 47 -26.39 12.40 13.07
N ARG A 48 -26.44 13.65 12.67
CA ARG A 48 -26.81 14.02 11.28
C ARG A 48 -25.64 13.95 10.31
N THR A 49 -24.41 14.09 10.81
CA THR A 49 -23.19 14.16 10.00
C THR A 49 -22.04 13.38 10.64
N PRO A 50 -21.06 12.89 9.84
CA PRO A 50 -19.84 12.30 10.36
C PRO A 50 -19.08 13.21 11.32
N SER A 51 -19.05 14.52 11.08
CA SER A 51 -18.39 15.48 12.01
C SER A 51 -19.05 15.52 13.38
N ALA A 52 -20.39 15.39 13.45
CA ALA A 52 -21.11 15.30 14.71
C ALA A 52 -20.73 14.01 15.47
N ALA A 53 -20.53 12.89 14.77
CA ALA A 53 -20.04 11.67 15.37
C ALA A 53 -18.60 11.79 15.86
N ALA A 54 -17.73 12.43 15.08
CA ALA A 54 -16.32 12.65 15.45
C ALA A 54 -16.19 13.45 16.75
N ALA A 55 -17.11 14.38 17.02
CA ALA A 55 -17.11 15.19 18.23
C ALA A 55 -17.44 14.40 19.51
N VAL A 56 -18.07 13.23 19.42
CA VAL A 56 -18.52 12.42 20.56
C VAL A 56 -17.96 11.00 20.56
N ALA A 57 -17.15 10.65 19.57
CA ALA A 57 -16.54 9.33 19.46
C ALA A 57 -15.50 9.11 20.58
N HIS A 58 -15.45 7.89 21.11
CA HIS A 58 -14.46 7.41 22.06
C HIS A 58 -13.70 6.22 21.49
N ASP A 59 -12.61 5.85 22.12
CA ASP A 59 -11.79 4.72 21.72
C ASP A 59 -12.62 3.43 21.57
N GLY A 60 -12.45 2.75 20.44
CA GLY A 60 -13.13 1.52 20.14
C GLY A 60 -14.54 1.66 19.53
N ASP A 61 -15.07 2.86 19.39
CA ASP A 61 -16.41 3.06 18.82
C ASP A 61 -16.46 2.68 17.32
N THR A 62 -17.64 2.21 16.89
CA THR A 62 -17.96 2.03 15.48
C THR A 62 -18.93 3.14 15.06
N VAL A 63 -18.57 3.87 13.99
CA VAL A 63 -19.42 4.90 13.38
C VAL A 63 -20.04 4.32 12.12
N GLU A 64 -21.35 4.06 12.14
CA GLU A 64 -22.14 3.58 11.02
C GLU A 64 -22.76 4.78 10.30
N ILE A 65 -22.34 5.02 9.07
CA ILE A 65 -22.69 6.22 8.28
C ILE A 65 -23.62 5.75 7.14
N ALA A 66 -24.83 6.27 7.10
CA ALA A 66 -25.78 5.96 6.03
C ALA A 66 -25.20 6.34 4.66
N ALA A 67 -25.48 5.52 3.64
CA ALA A 67 -25.12 5.84 2.26
C ALA A 67 -25.91 7.07 1.79
N ASP A 68 -25.25 8.22 1.83
CA ASP A 68 -25.76 9.52 1.41
C ASP A 68 -24.58 10.42 1.06
N THR A 69 -24.85 11.61 0.54
CA THR A 69 -23.83 12.63 0.31
C THR A 69 -23.82 13.65 1.46
N TYR A 70 -22.64 13.90 2.00
CA TYR A 70 -22.39 14.83 3.12
C TYR A 70 -21.55 16.03 2.60
N PRO A 71 -22.17 17.03 1.95
CA PRO A 71 -21.45 18.11 1.31
C PRO A 71 -20.88 19.07 2.35
N GLY A 72 -19.58 19.32 2.28
CA GLY A 72 -18.85 20.21 3.17
C GLY A 72 -18.70 19.69 4.61
N ASP A 73 -19.05 18.43 4.87
CA ASP A 73 -18.82 17.82 6.17
C ASP A 73 -17.38 17.30 6.24
N VAL A 74 -16.60 17.85 7.15
CA VAL A 74 -15.19 17.51 7.35
C VAL A 74 -14.93 17.26 8.83
N ALA A 75 -14.03 16.32 9.16
CA ALA A 75 -13.87 15.87 10.53
C ALA A 75 -12.41 15.64 10.95
N VAL A 76 -12.16 15.78 12.25
CA VAL A 76 -10.95 15.30 12.92
C VAL A 76 -11.33 14.13 13.82
N TRP A 77 -10.81 12.94 13.52
CA TRP A 77 -11.01 11.70 14.27
C TRP A 77 -9.87 11.52 15.25
N SER A 78 -10.13 11.74 16.54
CA SER A 78 -9.08 11.73 17.58
C SER A 78 -9.07 10.46 18.43
N ALA A 79 -10.18 9.73 18.50
CA ALA A 79 -10.27 8.49 19.26
C ALA A 79 -9.51 7.34 18.56
N ASN A 80 -8.99 6.41 19.35
CA ASN A 80 -8.24 5.25 18.85
C ASN A 80 -9.17 4.08 18.54
N HIS A 81 -8.70 3.15 17.71
CA HIS A 81 -9.40 1.91 17.38
C HIS A 81 -10.81 2.12 16.82
N LEU A 82 -11.01 3.22 16.09
CA LEU A 82 -12.31 3.51 15.46
C LEU A 82 -12.54 2.62 14.24
N THR A 83 -13.80 2.24 14.05
CA THR A 83 -14.31 1.74 12.78
C THR A 83 -15.25 2.80 12.19
N LEU A 84 -14.90 3.34 11.02
CA LEU A 84 -15.70 4.33 10.29
C LEU A 84 -16.24 3.65 9.03
N ARG A 85 -17.56 3.41 8.96
CA ARG A 85 -18.13 2.50 7.97
C ARG A 85 -19.37 3.08 7.30
N GLY A 86 -19.36 3.13 5.95
CA GLY A 86 -20.58 3.36 5.16
C GLY A 86 -21.51 2.14 5.23
N MET A 87 -22.81 2.39 5.38
CA MET A 87 -23.83 1.36 5.51
C MET A 87 -24.78 1.37 4.31
N ASN A 88 -25.03 0.19 3.74
CA ASN A 88 -25.90 0.01 2.57
C ASN A 88 -25.43 0.70 1.29
N GLY A 89 -24.14 0.97 1.18
CA GLY A 89 -23.47 1.66 0.07
C GLY A 89 -22.38 2.59 0.56
N MET A 90 -21.83 3.39 -0.34
CA MET A 90 -20.79 4.37 -0.01
C MET A 90 -21.38 5.59 0.71
N ALA A 91 -20.76 6.00 1.81
CA ALA A 91 -21.00 7.30 2.42
C ALA A 91 -20.08 8.33 1.72
N HIS A 92 -20.64 9.26 0.95
CA HIS A 92 -19.87 10.20 0.15
C HIS A 92 -19.61 11.52 0.90
N LEU A 93 -18.36 11.77 1.25
CA LEU A 93 -17.88 13.01 1.84
C LEU A 93 -17.36 13.91 0.72
N ALA A 94 -18.20 14.79 0.21
CA ALA A 94 -17.81 15.79 -0.79
C ALA A 94 -17.28 17.03 -0.08
N ALA A 95 -16.03 17.41 -0.29
CA ALA A 95 -15.37 18.53 0.41
C ALA A 95 -16.11 19.86 0.24
N ASN A 96 -16.67 20.12 -0.96
CA ASN A 96 -17.43 21.33 -1.26
C ASN A 96 -16.76 22.64 -0.74
N GLY A 97 -15.46 22.77 -0.98
CA GLY A 97 -14.64 23.91 -0.54
C GLY A 97 -14.27 23.93 0.94
N LYS A 98 -14.55 22.86 1.68
CA LYS A 98 -14.16 22.72 3.10
C LYS A 98 -13.01 21.73 3.27
N SER A 99 -12.28 21.92 4.35
CA SER A 99 -11.25 20.98 4.80
C SER A 99 -11.07 21.04 6.30
N ALA A 100 -10.87 19.91 6.96
CA ALA A 100 -10.49 19.84 8.36
C ALA A 100 -9.04 20.34 8.50
N GLN A 101 -8.83 21.37 9.31
CA GLN A 101 -7.53 21.96 9.64
C GLN A 101 -6.68 22.37 8.42
N GLN A 102 -7.31 22.71 7.30
CA GLN A 102 -6.63 22.99 6.03
C GLN A 102 -5.71 21.83 5.58
N LYS A 103 -6.14 20.57 5.80
CA LYS A 103 -5.36 19.38 5.47
C LYS A 103 -6.13 18.34 4.67
N ALA A 104 -7.37 18.03 5.03
CA ALA A 104 -8.10 16.93 4.45
C ALA A 104 -9.61 17.02 4.68
N ILE A 105 -10.38 16.14 4.03
CA ILE A 105 -11.77 15.88 4.42
C ILE A 105 -11.78 15.24 5.81
N TRP A 106 -11.02 14.18 5.99
CA TRP A 106 -10.83 13.55 7.29
C TRP A 106 -9.37 13.62 7.74
N VAL A 107 -9.12 14.21 8.90
CA VAL A 107 -7.85 14.15 9.61
C VAL A 107 -7.97 13.07 10.67
N ILE A 108 -7.24 11.97 10.53
CA ILE A 108 -7.25 10.84 11.47
C ILE A 108 -6.03 10.96 12.39
N ARG A 109 -6.27 11.28 13.66
CA ARG A 109 -5.27 11.39 14.72
C ARG A 109 -5.24 10.18 15.64
N GLY A 110 -6.37 9.48 15.73
CA GLY A 110 -6.47 8.24 16.48
C GLY A 110 -5.60 7.14 15.87
N ASN A 111 -5.22 6.18 16.71
CA ASN A 111 -4.46 5.03 16.29
C ASN A 111 -5.39 3.90 15.85
N ASP A 112 -4.89 3.05 14.93
CA ASP A 112 -5.53 1.79 14.50
C ASP A 112 -6.97 1.98 14.02
N THR A 113 -7.16 2.95 13.12
CA THR A 113 -8.47 3.27 12.54
C THR A 113 -8.74 2.41 11.31
N LEU A 114 -9.96 1.84 11.25
CA LEU A 114 -10.50 1.15 10.07
C LEU A 114 -11.51 2.08 9.36
N VAL A 115 -11.35 2.25 8.05
CA VAL A 115 -12.28 3.02 7.19
C VAL A 115 -12.80 2.09 6.10
N GLU A 116 -14.13 1.94 6.00
CA GLU A 116 -14.77 1.05 5.05
C GLU A 116 -15.97 1.70 4.35
N HIS A 117 -16.14 1.45 3.04
CA HIS A 117 -17.29 1.90 2.24
C HIS A 117 -17.52 3.41 2.32
N VAL A 118 -16.45 4.20 2.15
CA VAL A 118 -16.48 5.66 2.17
C VAL A 118 -15.89 6.22 0.88
N GLU A 119 -16.55 7.22 0.32
CA GLU A 119 -16.08 7.99 -0.83
C GLU A 119 -15.69 9.41 -0.36
N LEU A 120 -14.49 9.86 -0.73
CA LEU A 120 -13.97 11.18 -0.33
C LEU A 120 -13.49 11.94 -1.56
N SER A 121 -14.10 13.11 -1.81
CA SER A 121 -13.81 13.84 -3.05
C SER A 121 -13.70 15.35 -2.88
N GLY A 122 -12.93 15.98 -3.77
CA GLY A 122 -12.93 17.41 -4.01
C GLY A 122 -12.15 18.26 -3.00
N CYS A 123 -11.26 17.67 -2.18
CA CYS A 123 -10.48 18.41 -1.19
C CYS A 123 -9.40 19.28 -1.84
N ARG A 124 -9.42 20.58 -1.51
CA ARG A 124 -8.43 21.57 -1.93
C ARG A 124 -8.01 22.40 -0.73
N VAL A 125 -6.70 22.68 -0.61
CA VAL A 125 -6.13 23.55 0.43
C VAL A 125 -5.08 24.51 -0.16
N PRO A 126 -4.73 25.60 0.54
CA PRO A 126 -3.76 26.57 0.01
C PRO A 126 -2.40 25.96 -0.36
N ASP A 127 -1.94 24.97 0.42
CA ASP A 127 -0.64 24.31 0.23
C ASP A 127 -0.66 23.22 -0.87
N ARG A 128 -1.79 23.02 -1.56
CA ARG A 128 -1.99 22.05 -2.65
C ARG A 128 -1.70 20.59 -2.25
N ASN A 129 -2.01 20.25 -1.00
CA ASN A 129 -1.89 18.90 -0.47
C ASN A 129 -3.15 18.44 0.28
N GLY A 130 -4.30 18.97 -0.10
CA GLY A 130 -5.61 18.65 0.46
C GLY A 130 -5.97 17.20 0.16
N ALA A 131 -6.08 16.40 1.20
CA ALA A 131 -6.28 14.96 1.07
C ALA A 131 -7.73 14.53 1.30
N GLY A 132 -8.13 13.40 0.73
CA GLY A 132 -9.32 12.69 1.22
C GLY A 132 -9.11 12.31 2.68
N ILE A 133 -8.03 11.59 2.99
CA ILE A 133 -7.58 11.30 4.36
C ILE A 133 -6.16 11.84 4.59
N ARG A 134 -6.00 12.64 5.65
CA ARG A 134 -4.71 12.94 6.28
C ARG A 134 -4.55 12.08 7.52
N GLN A 135 -3.71 11.06 7.46
CA GLN A 135 -3.44 10.19 8.61
C GLN A 135 -2.26 10.77 9.41
N GLU A 136 -2.51 11.11 10.68
CA GLU A 136 -1.51 11.66 11.63
C GLU A 136 -1.26 10.72 12.83
N GLY A 137 -2.19 9.79 13.11
CA GLY A 137 -2.02 8.75 14.12
C GLY A 137 -1.19 7.57 13.61
N ARG A 138 -1.20 6.46 14.34
CA ARG A 138 -0.54 5.20 14.00
C ARG A 138 -1.57 4.18 13.52
N GLY A 139 -1.24 3.44 12.46
CA GLY A 139 -2.09 2.37 11.97
C GLY A 139 -3.34 2.88 11.24
N LEU A 140 -3.50 2.50 9.98
CA LEU A 140 -4.68 2.79 9.18
C LEU A 140 -4.99 1.59 8.29
N THR A 141 -6.24 1.13 8.34
CA THR A 141 -6.76 0.16 7.38
C THR A 141 -7.88 0.82 6.58
N VAL A 142 -7.80 0.70 5.24
CA VAL A 142 -8.81 1.23 4.32
C VAL A 142 -9.31 0.11 3.43
N ARG A 143 -10.63 -0.08 3.34
CA ARG A 143 -11.25 -1.12 2.52
C ARG A 143 -12.47 -0.61 1.79
N HIS A 144 -12.62 -1.04 0.53
CA HIS A 144 -13.82 -0.71 -0.27
C HIS A 144 -14.15 0.78 -0.28
N CYS A 145 -13.13 1.64 -0.43
CA CYS A 145 -13.27 3.08 -0.43
C CYS A 145 -12.92 3.67 -1.80
N SER A 146 -13.39 4.89 -2.07
CA SER A 146 -13.04 5.66 -3.27
C SER A 146 -12.50 7.04 -2.90
N PHE A 147 -11.41 7.45 -3.57
CA PHE A 147 -10.74 8.73 -3.34
C PHE A 147 -10.50 9.42 -4.68
N HIS A 148 -11.20 10.53 -4.92
CA HIS A 148 -11.08 11.17 -6.22
C HIS A 148 -11.18 12.69 -6.17
N ASP A 149 -10.63 13.31 -7.20
CA ASP A 149 -10.66 14.77 -7.35
C ASP A 149 -10.11 15.56 -6.16
N ASN A 150 -9.35 14.95 -5.26
CA ASN A 150 -8.60 15.61 -4.20
C ASN A 150 -7.23 16.10 -4.73
N GLU A 151 -6.47 16.82 -3.91
CA GLU A 151 -5.06 17.06 -4.21
C GLU A 151 -4.23 15.81 -3.88
N ASP A 152 -4.49 15.15 -2.74
CA ASP A 152 -4.01 13.79 -2.47
C ASP A 152 -5.20 12.86 -2.15
N GLY A 153 -5.18 11.62 -2.62
CA GLY A 153 -6.20 10.66 -2.18
C GLY A 153 -6.01 10.36 -0.69
N ILE A 154 -4.85 9.81 -0.34
CA ILE A 154 -4.40 9.62 1.05
C ILE A 154 -3.00 10.20 1.20
N LEU A 155 -2.79 10.98 2.28
CA LEU A 155 -1.49 11.50 2.68
C LEU A 155 -1.23 11.13 4.14
N THR A 156 -0.19 10.30 4.40
CA THR A 156 0.14 9.87 5.77
C THR A 156 1.29 10.67 6.38
N GLY A 157 1.30 10.76 7.70
CA GLY A 157 2.45 11.21 8.47
C GLY A 157 3.62 10.24 8.40
N ALA A 158 4.70 10.57 9.10
CA ALA A 158 5.90 9.75 9.23
C ALA A 158 5.96 9.19 10.67
N ASP A 159 5.50 7.96 10.87
CA ASP A 159 5.66 7.21 12.11
C ASP A 159 6.27 5.83 11.80
N PRO A 160 7.54 5.57 12.20
CA PRO A 160 8.23 4.32 11.87
C PRO A 160 7.64 3.09 12.58
N GLN A 161 6.60 3.25 13.38
CA GLN A 161 5.85 2.15 14.00
C GLN A 161 4.46 1.96 13.39
N SER A 162 4.05 2.81 12.44
CA SER A 162 2.75 2.76 11.79
C SER A 162 2.73 1.71 10.67
N ASP A 163 1.63 0.96 10.58
CA ASP A 163 1.33 0.08 9.45
C ASP A 163 0.12 0.63 8.70
N ILE A 164 0.22 0.67 7.39
CA ILE A 164 -0.84 1.13 6.50
C ILE A 164 -1.26 -0.05 5.62
N LEU A 165 -2.55 -0.41 5.66
CA LEU A 165 -3.15 -1.43 4.82
C LEU A 165 -4.29 -0.83 3.99
N ILE A 166 -4.21 -0.97 2.68
CA ILE A 166 -5.26 -0.51 1.75
C ILE A 166 -5.64 -1.65 0.83
N GLU A 167 -6.92 -1.99 0.82
CA GLU A 167 -7.46 -3.12 0.07
C GLU A 167 -8.75 -2.74 -0.67
N PHE A 168 -8.97 -3.32 -1.86
CA PHE A 168 -10.22 -3.21 -2.63
C PHE A 168 -10.72 -1.76 -2.74
N SER A 169 -9.81 -0.82 -2.94
CA SER A 169 -10.12 0.61 -2.96
C SER A 169 -9.63 1.27 -4.25
N GLU A 170 -10.29 2.36 -4.61
CA GLU A 170 -10.02 3.08 -5.87
C GLU A 170 -9.48 4.48 -5.60
N PHE A 171 -8.50 4.88 -6.40
CA PHE A 171 -7.87 6.20 -6.33
C PHE A 171 -7.79 6.78 -7.73
N HIS A 172 -8.47 7.90 -8.00
CA HIS A 172 -8.45 8.46 -9.34
C HIS A 172 -8.59 9.98 -9.37
N HIS A 173 -8.07 10.58 -10.44
CA HIS A 173 -8.18 12.02 -10.70
C HIS A 173 -7.68 12.91 -9.55
N ASN A 174 -6.85 12.38 -8.64
CA ASN A 174 -6.19 13.19 -7.62
C ASN A 174 -4.95 13.86 -8.21
N GLY A 175 -4.49 14.92 -7.56
CA GLY A 175 -3.37 15.74 -7.96
C GLY A 175 -3.73 17.20 -8.12
N ALA A 176 -2.84 18.09 -7.71
CA ALA A 176 -2.93 19.53 -7.95
C ALA A 176 -2.41 19.93 -9.36
N GLY A 177 -1.84 18.98 -10.12
CA GLY A 177 -1.24 19.24 -11.42
C GLY A 177 0.17 19.84 -11.36
N ASP A 178 0.82 19.78 -10.20
CA ASP A 178 2.16 20.34 -9.97
C ASP A 178 3.25 19.26 -9.72
N GLY A 179 2.88 17.99 -9.73
CA GLY A 179 3.78 16.86 -9.52
C GLY A 179 4.14 16.57 -8.06
N TYR A 180 3.61 17.33 -7.10
CA TYR A 180 3.90 17.16 -5.68
C TYR A 180 2.77 16.47 -4.90
N SER A 181 1.59 16.40 -5.47
CA SER A 181 0.43 15.70 -4.92
C SER A 181 0.07 14.48 -5.77
N HIS A 182 -0.51 13.43 -5.15
CA HIS A 182 -0.54 12.08 -5.70
C HIS A 182 -1.86 11.36 -5.43
N ASN A 183 -2.17 10.28 -6.15
CA ASN A 183 -3.27 9.40 -5.72
C ASN A 183 -3.00 8.83 -4.32
N LEU A 184 -1.78 8.37 -4.07
CA LEU A 184 -1.34 7.86 -2.77
C LEU A 184 0.03 8.43 -2.42
N TYR A 185 0.14 9.04 -1.23
CA TYR A 185 1.42 9.43 -0.67
C TYR A 185 1.57 8.90 0.76
N ILE A 186 2.33 7.84 0.89
CA ILE A 186 2.64 7.20 2.18
C ILE A 186 3.98 7.75 2.69
N GLY A 187 3.97 8.30 3.90
CA GLY A 187 5.14 8.81 4.57
C GLY A 187 6.11 7.72 5.03
N GLN A 188 7.08 8.08 5.86
CA GLN A 188 8.06 7.12 6.38
C GLN A 188 7.46 6.30 7.53
N VAL A 189 6.69 5.27 7.17
CA VAL A 189 6.02 4.32 8.08
C VAL A 189 6.77 3.00 8.14
N ARG A 190 6.40 2.10 9.07
CA ARG A 190 6.98 0.76 9.20
C ARG A 190 6.66 -0.11 8.00
N SER A 191 5.38 -0.22 7.66
CA SER A 191 4.95 -1.00 6.50
C SER A 191 3.78 -0.36 5.76
N PHE A 192 3.76 -0.58 4.45
CA PHE A 192 2.67 -0.23 3.57
C PHE A 192 2.28 -1.44 2.73
N THR A 193 1.01 -1.81 2.78
CA THR A 193 0.42 -2.83 1.92
C THR A 193 -0.69 -2.22 1.08
N LEU A 194 -0.58 -2.35 -0.24
CA LEU A 194 -1.61 -2.00 -1.22
C LEU A 194 -1.95 -3.26 -1.99
N GLN A 195 -3.19 -3.75 -1.89
CA GLN A 195 -3.58 -4.95 -2.62
C GLN A 195 -5.02 -4.91 -3.12
N PHE A 196 -5.23 -5.49 -4.32
CA PHE A 196 -6.53 -5.57 -4.98
C PHE A 196 -7.18 -4.21 -5.24
N CYS A 197 -6.35 -3.18 -5.41
CA CYS A 197 -6.77 -1.79 -5.60
C CYS A 197 -6.62 -1.37 -7.06
N ALA A 198 -7.38 -0.33 -7.44
CA ALA A 198 -7.17 0.42 -8.66
C ALA A 198 -6.65 1.83 -8.34
N SER A 199 -5.59 2.26 -9.04
CA SER A 199 -5.12 3.63 -8.99
C SER A 199 -4.85 4.11 -10.40
N HIS A 200 -5.53 5.20 -10.81
CA HIS A 200 -5.50 5.67 -12.19
C HIS A 200 -5.69 7.19 -12.30
N HIS A 201 -5.43 7.75 -13.51
CA HIS A 201 -5.67 9.15 -13.87
C HIS A 201 -5.11 10.17 -12.84
N ALA A 202 -3.91 9.95 -12.29
CA ALA A 202 -3.29 10.99 -11.46
C ALA A 202 -2.95 12.22 -12.31
N LYS A 203 -3.19 13.42 -11.76
CA LYS A 203 -2.90 14.69 -12.44
C LYS A 203 -1.45 15.10 -12.17
N THR A 204 -0.52 14.68 -13.02
CA THR A 204 0.93 14.98 -12.94
C THR A 204 1.60 14.46 -11.66
N GLY A 205 0.90 13.70 -10.83
CA GLY A 205 1.44 13.05 -9.63
C GLY A 205 1.82 11.60 -9.89
N HIS A 206 2.06 10.85 -8.83
CA HIS A 206 2.28 9.41 -8.91
C HIS A 206 0.99 8.66 -8.59
N LEU A 207 0.82 7.48 -9.20
CA LEU A 207 -0.30 6.61 -8.80
C LEU A 207 -0.06 6.05 -7.40
N VAL A 208 1.20 5.70 -7.09
CA VAL A 208 1.61 5.24 -5.75
C VAL A 208 2.97 5.83 -5.40
N LYS A 209 3.05 6.62 -4.33
CA LYS A 209 4.31 7.07 -3.74
C LYS A 209 4.42 6.57 -2.31
N SER A 210 5.54 5.90 -1.98
CA SER A 210 5.74 5.40 -0.62
C SER A 210 7.19 5.57 -0.15
N ARG A 211 7.32 6.07 1.08
CA ARG A 211 8.58 6.17 1.81
C ARG A 211 8.69 5.11 2.92
N ALA A 212 7.76 4.16 2.98
CA ALA A 212 7.72 3.11 4.00
C ALA A 212 8.99 2.28 4.03
N GLN A 213 9.34 1.76 5.22
CA GLN A 213 10.49 0.86 5.38
C GLN A 213 10.27 -0.48 4.69
N SER A 214 9.01 -0.94 4.65
CA SER A 214 8.60 -2.13 3.90
C SER A 214 7.38 -1.83 3.04
N ASN A 215 7.40 -2.25 1.77
CA ASN A 215 6.32 -2.04 0.82
C ASN A 215 5.85 -3.37 0.24
N PHE A 216 4.54 -3.61 0.25
CA PHE A 216 3.88 -4.76 -0.37
C PHE A 216 2.83 -4.23 -1.33
N ILE A 217 3.16 -4.14 -2.62
CA ILE A 217 2.28 -3.67 -3.69
C ILE A 217 1.88 -4.89 -4.52
N LEU A 218 0.70 -5.43 -4.23
CA LEU A 218 0.33 -6.78 -4.61
C LEU A 218 -1.00 -6.81 -5.38
N TYR A 219 -1.01 -7.37 -6.59
CA TYR A 219 -2.24 -7.66 -7.33
C TYR A 219 -3.13 -6.43 -7.54
N ASN A 220 -2.55 -5.31 -7.96
CA ASN A 220 -3.27 -4.06 -8.23
C ASN A 220 -3.37 -3.79 -9.73
N ARG A 221 -4.31 -2.90 -10.09
CA ARG A 221 -4.39 -2.26 -11.40
C ARG A 221 -3.94 -0.80 -11.25
N LEU A 222 -2.75 -0.48 -11.77
CA LEU A 222 -2.10 0.82 -11.66
C LEU A 222 -1.89 1.36 -13.08
N MET A 223 -2.80 2.19 -13.57
CA MET A 223 -2.87 2.55 -14.98
C MET A 223 -3.24 4.02 -15.17
N ASP A 224 -2.65 4.69 -16.14
CA ASP A 224 -3.09 6.02 -16.57
C ASP A 224 -4.38 5.98 -17.38
N GLU A 225 -4.62 4.87 -18.06
CA GLU A 225 -5.68 4.70 -19.05
C GLU A 225 -5.50 5.66 -20.24
N GLU A 226 -6.58 6.23 -20.81
CA GLU A 226 -6.50 7.02 -22.04
C GLU A 226 -5.95 8.44 -21.82
N ASP A 227 -6.36 9.12 -20.73
CA ASP A 227 -6.11 10.54 -20.50
C ASP A 227 -5.38 10.87 -19.20
N GLY A 228 -4.99 9.87 -18.42
CA GLY A 228 -4.15 10.07 -17.24
C GLY A 228 -2.74 10.56 -17.59
N ALA A 229 -2.19 11.38 -16.72
CA ALA A 229 -0.90 12.04 -16.92
C ALA A 229 0.04 11.83 -15.72
N SER A 230 0.11 10.59 -15.22
CA SER A 230 0.99 10.32 -14.08
C SER A 230 2.47 10.55 -14.41
N SER A 231 3.25 10.84 -13.38
CA SER A 231 4.70 10.83 -13.47
C SER A 231 5.21 9.39 -13.32
N TYR A 232 5.59 8.93 -12.13
CA TYR A 232 5.84 7.51 -11.93
C TYR A 232 4.54 6.77 -11.60
N VAL A 233 4.40 5.52 -12.05
CA VAL A 233 3.31 4.65 -11.60
C VAL A 233 3.57 4.25 -10.14
N ILE A 234 4.79 3.80 -9.84
CA ILE A 234 5.24 3.49 -8.48
C ILE A 234 6.53 4.23 -8.20
N ASP A 235 6.55 5.07 -7.15
CA ASP A 235 7.75 5.74 -6.66
C ASP A 235 8.06 5.32 -5.22
N LEU A 236 9.22 4.71 -5.02
CA LEU A 236 9.78 4.31 -3.73
C LEU A 236 11.08 5.08 -3.46
N PRO A 237 11.01 6.40 -3.23
CA PRO A 237 12.18 7.28 -3.31
C PRO A 237 13.24 7.00 -2.24
N ASN A 238 12.86 6.41 -1.11
CA ASN A 238 13.79 6.06 -0.01
C ASN A 238 14.31 4.61 -0.10
N GLY A 239 13.93 3.84 -1.12
CA GLY A 239 14.16 2.40 -1.16
C GLY A 239 13.31 1.66 -0.12
N GLY A 240 13.87 0.67 0.55
CA GLY A 240 13.18 -0.14 1.55
C GLY A 240 12.97 -1.58 1.08
N ARG A 241 12.57 -2.48 1.99
CA ARG A 241 12.22 -3.85 1.62
C ARG A 241 10.89 -3.83 0.85
N SER A 242 10.92 -4.15 -0.45
CA SER A 242 9.78 -3.91 -1.33
C SER A 242 9.46 -5.13 -2.19
N MET A 243 8.17 -5.55 -2.15
CA MET A 243 7.60 -6.64 -2.92
C MET A 243 6.54 -6.07 -3.88
N ILE A 244 6.81 -6.06 -5.17
CA ILE A 244 5.91 -5.60 -6.23
C ILE A 244 5.53 -6.81 -7.06
N ILE A 245 4.34 -7.40 -6.79
CA ILE A 245 4.00 -8.72 -7.31
C ILE A 245 2.61 -8.73 -7.92
N GLY A 246 2.51 -9.24 -9.16
CA GLY A 246 1.23 -9.54 -9.78
C GLY A 246 0.39 -8.33 -10.15
N ASN A 247 1.01 -7.16 -10.35
CA ASN A 247 0.30 -5.93 -10.72
C ASN A 247 0.18 -5.78 -12.23
N ILE A 248 -0.90 -5.16 -12.67
CA ILE A 248 -1.09 -4.63 -14.01
C ILE A 248 -0.70 -3.17 -13.97
N ILE A 249 0.31 -2.78 -14.74
CA ILE A 249 0.95 -1.46 -14.72
C ILE A 249 0.91 -0.89 -16.14
N GLN A 250 0.38 0.32 -16.32
CA GLN A 250 0.34 0.94 -17.64
C GLN A 250 0.73 2.42 -17.55
N HIS A 251 1.65 2.83 -18.41
CA HIS A 251 1.84 4.23 -18.75
C HIS A 251 0.96 4.58 -19.93
N GLY A 252 0.01 5.49 -19.73
CA GLY A 252 -0.83 6.05 -20.78
C GLY A 252 -0.06 6.96 -21.72
N ALA A 253 -0.73 7.33 -22.83
CA ALA A 253 -0.13 8.16 -23.88
C ALA A 253 0.37 9.53 -23.37
N HIS A 254 -0.23 10.07 -22.32
CA HIS A 254 0.03 11.37 -21.73
C HIS A 254 0.90 11.33 -20.46
N ALA A 255 1.35 10.16 -20.04
CA ALA A 255 2.23 10.03 -18.87
C ALA A 255 3.48 10.91 -19.03
N GLU A 256 3.78 11.73 -18.03
CA GLU A 256 4.89 12.71 -18.11
C GLU A 256 6.25 12.04 -18.06
N ASN A 257 6.41 11.01 -17.23
CA ASN A 257 7.70 10.36 -17.01
C ASN A 257 7.81 9.05 -17.80
N GLY A 258 9.03 8.75 -18.25
CA GLY A 258 9.32 7.50 -18.95
C GLY A 258 9.71 6.33 -18.04
N VAL A 259 9.56 6.44 -16.73
CA VAL A 259 9.89 5.38 -15.75
C VAL A 259 8.64 4.94 -15.04
N ALA A 260 8.29 3.65 -15.13
CA ALA A 260 7.11 3.12 -14.45
C ALA A 260 7.35 2.93 -12.95
N ILE A 261 8.41 2.22 -12.59
CA ILE A 261 8.81 1.96 -11.20
C ILE A 261 10.14 2.64 -10.92
N SER A 262 10.14 3.57 -9.96
CA SER A 262 11.34 4.26 -9.47
C SER A 262 11.69 3.76 -8.07
N TYR A 263 12.95 3.37 -7.85
CA TYR A 263 13.41 2.87 -6.56
C TYR A 263 14.67 3.59 -6.10
N ALA A 264 14.66 4.11 -4.88
CA ALA A 264 15.77 4.78 -4.18
C ALA A 264 16.31 6.04 -4.88
N ALA A 265 15.50 6.74 -5.70
CA ALA A 265 15.95 7.89 -6.49
C ALA A 265 16.26 9.14 -5.63
N GLU A 266 15.71 9.27 -4.42
CA GLU A 266 16.03 10.34 -3.46
C GLU A 266 17.04 9.90 -2.39
N GLY A 267 17.75 8.82 -2.63
CA GLY A 267 18.72 8.19 -1.75
C GLY A 267 18.14 7.02 -0.95
N ALA A 268 18.96 6.01 -0.71
CA ALA A 268 18.62 4.80 0.00
C ALA A 268 18.53 5.06 1.52
N LYS A 269 17.49 5.74 1.98
CA LYS A 269 17.33 6.20 3.37
C LYS A 269 16.83 5.13 4.32
N ASN A 270 16.07 4.14 3.79
CA ASN A 270 15.60 3.02 4.59
C ASN A 270 16.73 2.01 4.85
N ALA A 271 16.72 1.35 5.99
CA ALA A 271 17.79 0.45 6.41
C ALA A 271 17.95 -0.76 5.49
N SER A 272 16.86 -1.34 5.01
CA SER A 272 16.88 -2.41 4.01
C SER A 272 16.80 -1.84 2.60
N GLN A 273 17.59 -2.38 1.68
CA GLN A 273 17.56 -2.03 0.26
C GLN A 273 17.33 -3.31 -0.56
N GLU A 274 16.13 -3.86 -0.43
CA GLU A 274 15.70 -5.09 -1.11
C GLU A 274 14.46 -4.82 -1.97
N LEU A 275 14.51 -5.19 -3.25
CA LEU A 275 13.39 -5.03 -4.18
C LEU A 275 13.16 -6.31 -4.97
N GLN A 276 11.95 -6.86 -4.88
CA GLN A 276 11.48 -7.98 -5.66
C GLN A 276 10.34 -7.52 -6.59
N VAL A 277 10.55 -7.58 -7.90
CA VAL A 277 9.57 -7.19 -8.93
C VAL A 277 9.22 -8.44 -9.72
N VAL A 278 8.07 -9.06 -9.40
CA VAL A 278 7.78 -10.43 -9.81
C VAL A 278 6.41 -10.54 -10.45
N ASN A 279 6.36 -11.18 -11.61
CA ASN A 279 5.10 -11.48 -12.30
C ASN A 279 4.19 -10.25 -12.50
N ASN A 280 4.74 -9.07 -12.80
CA ASN A 280 3.95 -7.91 -13.19
C ASN A 280 3.79 -7.86 -14.71
N THR A 281 2.69 -7.29 -15.19
CA THR A 281 2.49 -6.95 -16.59
C THR A 281 2.62 -5.44 -16.74
N TYR A 282 3.57 -4.99 -17.53
CA TYR A 282 3.79 -3.58 -17.85
C TYR A 282 3.50 -3.28 -19.32
N ILE A 283 2.71 -2.25 -19.55
CA ILE A 283 2.36 -1.75 -20.87
C ILE A 283 2.76 -0.27 -20.97
N ASN A 284 3.56 0.08 -21.97
CA ASN A 284 3.88 1.46 -22.30
C ASN A 284 3.14 1.88 -23.56
N GLU A 285 2.22 2.82 -23.43
CA GLU A 285 1.48 3.42 -24.55
C GLU A 285 2.02 4.81 -24.92
N ARG A 286 3.05 5.28 -24.23
CA ARG A 286 3.74 6.50 -24.61
C ARG A 286 4.43 6.34 -25.97
N LYS A 287 4.40 7.40 -26.79
CA LYS A 287 5.18 7.44 -28.02
C LYS A 287 6.70 7.48 -27.80
N ALA A 288 7.13 7.91 -26.61
CA ALA A 288 8.53 7.97 -26.23
C ALA A 288 8.97 6.64 -25.58
N SER A 289 10.26 6.39 -25.61
CA SER A 289 10.86 5.24 -24.90
C SER A 289 10.57 5.30 -23.41
N ALA A 290 10.36 4.13 -22.80
CA ALA A 290 10.12 3.98 -21.38
C ALA A 290 11.00 2.89 -20.77
N VAL A 291 11.17 2.97 -19.45
CA VAL A 291 11.87 1.99 -18.62
C VAL A 291 10.87 1.42 -17.63
N PHE A 292 10.74 0.11 -17.58
CA PHE A 292 9.84 -0.53 -16.63
C PHE A 292 10.30 -0.31 -15.19
N LEU A 293 11.55 -0.63 -14.88
CA LEU A 293 12.13 -0.49 -13.55
C LEU A 293 13.44 0.30 -13.59
N ARG A 294 13.50 1.42 -12.87
CA ARG A 294 14.74 2.15 -12.59
C ARG A 294 15.14 1.98 -11.14
N VAL A 295 16.36 1.53 -10.93
CA VAL A 295 16.97 1.36 -9.61
C VAL A 295 18.11 2.34 -9.45
N ALA A 296 18.05 3.16 -8.41
CA ALA A 296 19.15 4.01 -7.94
C ALA A 296 19.72 3.42 -6.63
N GLY A 297 20.73 4.08 -6.08
CA GLY A 297 21.39 3.67 -4.84
C GLY A 297 22.59 2.74 -5.06
N GLN A 298 23.32 2.49 -3.98
CA GLN A 298 24.51 1.64 -3.99
C GLN A 298 24.19 0.24 -3.45
N ASN A 299 24.50 -0.79 -4.25
CA ASN A 299 24.39 -2.20 -3.87
C ASN A 299 23.02 -2.68 -3.33
N PRO A 300 21.88 -2.30 -3.91
CA PRO A 300 20.60 -2.88 -3.51
C PRO A 300 20.52 -4.34 -3.97
N THR A 301 19.80 -5.16 -3.22
CA THR A 301 19.42 -6.51 -3.64
C THR A 301 18.15 -6.42 -4.48
N VAL A 302 18.27 -6.49 -5.80
CA VAL A 302 17.13 -6.34 -6.72
C VAL A 302 16.99 -7.57 -7.60
N ARG A 303 15.77 -8.08 -7.72
CA ARG A 303 15.40 -9.16 -8.63
C ARG A 303 14.14 -8.81 -9.40
N ALA A 304 14.23 -8.83 -10.73
CA ALA A 304 13.11 -8.70 -11.64
C ALA A 304 12.87 -10.04 -12.34
N ILE A 305 11.76 -10.73 -12.04
CA ILE A 305 11.53 -12.11 -12.48
C ILE A 305 10.10 -12.25 -13.04
N ASN A 306 9.98 -12.97 -14.17
CA ASN A 306 8.68 -13.29 -14.78
C ASN A 306 7.83 -12.07 -15.14
N ASN A 307 8.38 -10.89 -15.35
CA ASN A 307 7.58 -9.74 -15.76
C ASN A 307 7.33 -9.76 -17.29
N LEU A 308 6.11 -9.42 -17.69
CA LEU A 308 5.75 -9.18 -19.07
C LEU A 308 5.86 -7.68 -19.35
N VAL A 309 6.70 -7.30 -20.30
CA VAL A 309 7.01 -5.89 -20.62
C VAL A 309 6.68 -5.63 -22.08
N VAL A 310 5.71 -4.75 -22.33
CA VAL A 310 5.20 -4.41 -23.65
C VAL A 310 5.46 -2.92 -23.94
N GLY A 311 5.92 -2.60 -25.16
CA GLY A 311 6.19 -1.22 -25.56
C GLY A 311 7.41 -0.59 -24.89
N SER A 312 8.29 -1.38 -24.28
CA SER A 312 9.56 -0.94 -23.70
C SER A 312 10.68 -1.91 -24.09
N LYS A 313 11.88 -1.39 -24.28
CA LYS A 313 13.05 -2.19 -24.67
C LYS A 313 13.84 -2.73 -23.46
N SER A 314 13.53 -2.29 -22.26
CA SER A 314 14.31 -2.63 -21.07
C SER A 314 13.42 -2.94 -19.88
N VAL A 315 13.74 -4.06 -19.21
CA VAL A 315 13.11 -4.43 -17.94
C VAL A 315 13.71 -3.63 -16.79
N LEU A 316 15.03 -3.50 -16.73
CA LEU A 316 15.78 -2.93 -15.60
C LEU A 316 16.82 -1.94 -16.09
N ALA A 317 16.82 -0.76 -15.49
CA ALA A 317 17.88 0.23 -15.61
C ALA A 317 18.48 0.49 -14.22
N GLY A 318 19.76 0.14 -14.04
CA GLY A 318 20.47 0.22 -12.76
C GLY A 318 20.92 -1.16 -12.26
N PRO A 319 21.40 -1.25 -11.02
CA PRO A 319 21.90 -2.50 -10.44
C PRO A 319 20.76 -3.49 -10.14
N GLY A 320 21.03 -4.78 -10.33
CA GLY A 320 20.10 -5.87 -10.00
C GLY A 320 20.14 -7.03 -10.98
N GLU A 321 19.39 -8.07 -10.66
CA GLU A 321 19.25 -9.27 -11.47
C GLU A 321 17.93 -9.23 -12.24
N SER A 322 17.96 -9.61 -13.51
CA SER A 322 16.81 -9.71 -14.39
C SER A 322 16.77 -11.09 -15.03
N SER A 323 15.74 -11.89 -14.75
CA SER A 323 15.66 -13.27 -15.22
C SER A 323 14.23 -13.63 -15.64
N ASN A 324 14.12 -14.44 -16.70
CA ASN A 324 12.85 -14.95 -17.21
C ASN A 324 11.75 -13.89 -17.44
N ASN A 325 12.13 -12.66 -17.79
CA ASN A 325 11.19 -11.63 -18.19
C ASN A 325 10.95 -11.71 -19.70
N LEU A 326 9.74 -11.40 -20.13
CA LEU A 326 9.39 -11.37 -21.57
C LEU A 326 9.19 -9.92 -22.00
N VAL A 327 10.08 -9.45 -22.88
CA VAL A 327 9.95 -8.16 -23.58
C VAL A 327 9.41 -8.43 -24.98
N THR A 328 8.23 -7.91 -25.30
CA THR A 328 7.57 -8.20 -26.60
C THR A 328 6.56 -7.12 -26.96
N ASP A 329 6.38 -6.90 -28.26
CA ASP A 329 5.28 -6.07 -28.77
C ASP A 329 4.04 -6.92 -29.17
N ALA A 330 4.14 -8.26 -29.07
CA ALA A 330 3.08 -9.21 -29.39
C ALA A 330 2.79 -10.16 -28.21
N PRO A 331 2.26 -9.63 -27.08
CA PRO A 331 2.05 -10.41 -25.87
C PRO A 331 0.91 -11.44 -25.96
N GLY A 332 0.01 -11.30 -26.95
CA GLY A 332 -1.18 -12.14 -27.07
C GLY A 332 -2.22 -11.82 -26.00
N PHE A 333 -2.61 -10.56 -25.87
CA PHE A 333 -3.73 -10.12 -25.04
C PHE A 333 -5.07 -10.39 -25.71
N ALA A 334 -6.13 -10.59 -24.91
CA ALA A 334 -7.47 -10.85 -25.40
C ALA A 334 -8.07 -9.64 -26.15
N ASP A 335 -7.95 -8.43 -25.55
CA ASP A 335 -8.35 -7.16 -26.18
C ASP A 335 -7.59 -5.99 -25.54
N ALA A 336 -6.39 -5.73 -26.04
CA ALA A 336 -5.54 -4.66 -25.50
C ALA A 336 -6.18 -3.26 -25.64
N ALA A 337 -6.97 -3.04 -26.71
CA ALA A 337 -7.63 -1.75 -26.92
C ALA A 337 -8.71 -1.43 -25.89
N ARG A 338 -9.22 -2.44 -25.19
CA ARG A 338 -10.16 -2.29 -24.08
C ARG A 338 -9.52 -2.61 -22.74
N HIS A 339 -8.20 -2.60 -22.68
CA HIS A 339 -7.41 -2.92 -21.50
C HIS A 339 -7.70 -4.32 -20.91
N ASP A 340 -8.17 -5.25 -21.75
CA ASP A 340 -8.28 -6.67 -21.39
C ASP A 340 -6.95 -7.37 -21.67
N PHE A 341 -6.08 -7.37 -20.68
CA PHE A 341 -4.75 -7.94 -20.75
C PHE A 341 -4.70 -9.44 -20.40
N ARG A 342 -5.85 -10.12 -20.32
CA ARG A 342 -5.86 -11.58 -20.18
C ARG A 342 -5.16 -12.22 -21.39
N LEU A 343 -4.42 -13.28 -21.15
CA LEU A 343 -3.61 -13.92 -22.16
C LEU A 343 -4.48 -14.86 -23.03
N VAL A 344 -4.35 -14.78 -24.35
CA VAL A 344 -4.94 -15.79 -25.23
C VAL A 344 -4.21 -17.12 -25.11
N ALA A 345 -4.81 -18.20 -25.62
CA ALA A 345 -4.25 -19.55 -25.53
C ALA A 345 -2.85 -19.68 -26.16
N GLN A 346 -2.55 -18.87 -27.18
CA GLN A 346 -1.30 -18.87 -27.94
C GLN A 346 -0.26 -17.88 -27.42
N SER A 347 -0.57 -17.15 -26.35
CA SER A 347 0.37 -16.17 -25.79
C SER A 347 1.73 -16.80 -25.43
N PRO A 348 2.85 -16.19 -25.83
CA PRO A 348 4.18 -16.67 -25.44
C PRO A 348 4.45 -16.57 -23.93
N ALA A 349 3.67 -15.77 -23.20
CA ALA A 349 3.78 -15.62 -21.75
C ALA A 349 3.08 -16.75 -20.97
N ARG A 350 2.18 -17.50 -21.66
CA ARG A 350 1.39 -18.55 -21.01
C ARG A 350 2.25 -19.73 -20.56
N GLY A 351 2.21 -20.05 -19.27
CA GLY A 351 2.92 -21.18 -18.68
C GLY A 351 4.44 -21.14 -18.81
N ALA A 352 5.02 -19.97 -19.16
CA ALA A 352 6.44 -19.75 -19.37
C ALA A 352 7.17 -19.20 -18.14
N GLY A 353 6.45 -18.93 -17.03
CA GLY A 353 7.03 -18.47 -15.79
C GLY A 353 7.80 -19.57 -15.04
N ILE A 354 8.82 -19.18 -14.32
CA ILE A 354 9.61 -20.04 -13.43
C ILE A 354 9.24 -19.77 -11.97
N ASP A 355 9.61 -20.67 -11.05
CA ASP A 355 9.47 -20.43 -9.61
C ASP A 355 10.37 -19.26 -9.18
N PRO A 356 9.81 -18.13 -8.69
CA PRO A 356 10.61 -17.00 -8.23
C PRO A 356 11.24 -17.22 -6.85
N GLY A 357 10.89 -18.29 -6.14
CA GLY A 357 11.38 -18.63 -4.81
C GLY A 357 10.83 -17.74 -3.70
N LYS A 358 11.70 -17.38 -2.76
CA LYS A 358 11.37 -16.61 -1.56
C LYS A 358 12.30 -15.41 -1.38
N SER A 359 11.83 -14.45 -0.55
CA SER A 359 12.63 -13.39 0.08
C SER A 359 12.46 -13.48 1.59
N GLY A 360 13.45 -14.03 2.29
CA GLY A 360 13.27 -14.50 3.66
C GLY A 360 12.14 -15.53 3.73
N GLU A 361 11.17 -15.33 4.62
CA GLU A 361 9.99 -16.21 4.71
C GLU A 361 8.88 -15.87 3.71
N PHE A 362 8.98 -14.72 3.01
CA PHE A 362 7.95 -14.29 2.08
C PHE A 362 8.03 -15.07 0.77
N ASN A 363 6.94 -15.77 0.40
CA ASN A 363 6.83 -16.48 -0.86
C ASN A 363 6.57 -15.50 -2.01
N LEU A 364 7.43 -15.48 -3.03
CA LEU A 364 7.33 -14.60 -4.18
C LEU A 364 6.39 -15.11 -5.27
N THR A 365 5.94 -16.37 -5.17
CA THR A 365 4.98 -16.94 -6.13
C THR A 365 3.64 -16.22 -5.99
N PRO A 366 3.09 -15.61 -7.07
CA PRO A 366 1.79 -14.95 -7.00
C PRO A 366 0.68 -15.92 -6.58
N ALA A 367 -0.09 -15.54 -5.57
CA ALA A 367 -1.21 -16.34 -5.06
C ALA A 367 -2.56 -15.98 -5.70
N PHE A 368 -2.67 -14.78 -6.27
CA PHE A 368 -3.92 -14.24 -6.84
C PHE A 368 -3.69 -13.61 -8.19
N PHE A 369 -4.81 -13.36 -8.88
CA PHE A 369 -4.93 -12.41 -9.97
C PHE A 369 -5.81 -11.25 -9.53
N TYR A 370 -5.53 -10.05 -10.03
CA TYR A 370 -6.47 -8.94 -9.95
C TYR A 370 -7.70 -9.23 -10.80
N LEU A 371 -8.87 -8.83 -10.33
CA LEU A 371 -10.15 -8.95 -11.02
C LEU A 371 -10.84 -7.58 -11.03
N ASP A 372 -11.11 -7.06 -12.24
CA ASP A 372 -11.85 -5.80 -12.39
C ASP A 372 -13.27 -5.88 -11.77
N PRO A 373 -13.77 -4.78 -11.22
CA PRO A 373 -13.10 -3.49 -11.00
C PRO A 373 -12.23 -3.45 -9.73
N LEU A 374 -12.56 -4.15 -8.68
CA LEU A 374 -11.88 -4.15 -7.37
C LEU A 374 -12.01 -5.52 -6.72
N GLY A 375 -11.40 -6.52 -7.32
CA GLY A 375 -11.51 -7.88 -6.83
C GLY A 375 -10.24 -8.69 -6.98
N SER A 376 -10.34 -9.95 -6.59
CA SER A 376 -9.26 -10.91 -6.75
C SER A 376 -9.82 -12.31 -7.00
N THR A 377 -9.04 -13.11 -7.71
CA THR A 377 -9.31 -14.55 -7.85
C THR A 377 -8.05 -15.34 -7.49
N PRO A 378 -8.16 -16.39 -6.65
CA PRO A 378 -7.01 -17.22 -6.32
C PRO A 378 -6.47 -17.94 -7.56
N ARG A 379 -5.16 -18.10 -7.63
CA ARG A 379 -4.54 -19.01 -8.60
C ARG A 379 -4.81 -20.45 -8.19
N ALA A 380 -5.16 -21.28 -9.17
CA ALA A 380 -5.33 -22.70 -8.90
C ALA A 380 -4.00 -23.36 -8.50
N LYS A 381 -4.05 -24.20 -7.48
CA LYS A 381 -2.85 -24.92 -6.99
C LYS A 381 -2.34 -25.86 -8.08
N GLY A 382 -1.04 -25.74 -8.42
CA GLY A 382 -0.41 -26.55 -9.46
C GLY A 382 -0.49 -25.98 -10.88
N ASP A 383 -1.18 -24.86 -11.11
CA ASP A 383 -1.13 -24.17 -12.40
C ASP A 383 0.31 -23.71 -12.71
N LYS A 384 0.73 -23.91 -13.95
CA LYS A 384 1.99 -23.34 -14.43
C LYS A 384 1.94 -21.82 -14.34
N LEU A 385 3.04 -21.22 -13.88
CA LEU A 385 3.14 -19.76 -13.83
C LEU A 385 3.16 -19.18 -15.24
N ASN A 386 2.39 -18.12 -15.46
CA ASN A 386 2.57 -17.27 -16.63
C ASN A 386 3.73 -16.29 -16.36
N ILE A 387 4.35 -15.76 -17.41
CA ILE A 387 5.09 -14.51 -17.31
C ILE A 387 4.05 -13.38 -17.29
N GLY A 388 4.18 -12.42 -16.33
CA GLY A 388 3.19 -11.37 -16.13
C GLY A 388 2.12 -11.70 -15.09
N ALA A 389 1.23 -10.73 -14.89
CA ALA A 389 0.20 -10.69 -13.84
C ALA A 389 -1.12 -11.36 -14.25
N CYS A 390 -1.38 -11.52 -15.56
CA CYS A 390 -2.71 -11.79 -16.08
C CYS A 390 -3.02 -13.27 -16.20
N PRO A 391 -4.28 -13.69 -15.94
CA PRO A 391 -4.75 -15.03 -16.21
C PRO A 391 -4.90 -15.30 -17.72
N VAL A 392 -5.16 -16.56 -18.08
CA VAL A 392 -5.54 -16.94 -19.45
C VAL A 392 -7.04 -16.69 -19.63
N SER A 393 -7.44 -16.09 -20.77
CA SER A 393 -8.85 -15.86 -21.11
C SER A 393 -9.58 -17.20 -21.33
N GLY A 394 -10.81 -17.30 -20.86
CA GLY A 394 -11.65 -18.49 -21.05
C GLY A 394 -11.45 -19.60 -20.02
N LYS A 395 -10.77 -19.33 -18.91
CA LYS A 395 -10.74 -20.22 -17.73
C LYS A 395 -11.64 -19.69 -16.61
#